data_7ade06b5b41be6ceeacc79e34f3f5d34
#
_entry.id   7ade06b5b41be6ceeacc79e34f3f5d34
#
_cell.length_a   1.000
_cell.length_b   1.000
_cell.length_c   1.000
_cell.angle_alpha   90.00
_cell.angle_beta   90.00
_cell.angle_gamma   90.00
#
_symmetry.space_group_name_H-M   'P 1'
#
loop_
_entity.id
_entity.type
_entity.pdbx_description
1 polymer ?
#
loop_
_entity_poly.entity_id
_entity_poly.type
_entity_poly.pdbx_seq_one_letter_code
_entity_poly.pdbx_strand_id
1 'polypeptide(L)'
;MARRNQNGSERTRLLTILAAVAIAVLLFSGWIKMRNTVVAVRAEMVARQNIASVISTNGKVEPVNNFEAHAPAPATVKRVFVKEGDHVKAGQLLVQLDDAQARADAAKALAQLRAAEADMQAVKSGGTNEEVLTTKADLSKAQAERDDAQRNLEAVQHLQQQGAASPAEVDAAKSRLQKADADAQLLQSKLTGRYSSPEVQRVQANAEQARAAYAAAQDLLKNSNIHAPFAGTVYQLPVKAGSYVQGGELLVQVADLERMQVRAFVDEPEIGRLAKDQKVEIRWDAIPGRVWEGMLTRVPSVVTTVGTRTVGETTTLIDNFDRKLLPNVNVNVSIIAARHMDALTVSREAVHDIEGKRYVYEIANNKVQPQQVQTGISSLTRVEITSGVSEGMQVALGAMNSQPLHGGMEVKVVER
;
A
#
# COMPACT_ATOMS: atom_id res chain seq x y z
N MET A 1 -79.07 51.98 -75.87
CA MET A 1 -77.77 51.91 -76.55
C MET A 1 -76.67 51.99 -75.51
N ALA A 2 -76.02 50.89 -75.21
CA ALA A 2 -74.63 50.83 -74.63
C ALA A 2 -74.19 49.41 -74.60
N ARG A 3 -73.35 48.96 -75.47
CA ARG A 3 -72.61 47.72 -75.43
C ARG A 3 -71.42 47.91 -74.47
N ARG A 4 -71.44 47.27 -73.33
CA ARG A 4 -70.40 47.26 -72.32
C ARG A 4 -69.33 46.18 -72.63
N ASN A 5 -68.07 46.63 -72.74
CA ASN A 5 -66.87 45.92 -73.07
C ASN A 5 -66.59 44.84 -72.02
N GLN A 6 -66.72 43.54 -72.37
CA GLN A 6 -66.38 42.40 -71.46
C GLN A 6 -64.97 41.82 -71.64
N ASN A 7 -64.15 42.38 -72.50
CA ASN A 7 -62.79 41.76 -72.82
C ASN A 7 -61.61 42.22 -71.94
N GLY A 8 -61.83 42.98 -70.87
CA GLY A 8 -60.75 43.47 -69.98
C GLY A 8 -60.45 42.50 -68.81
N SER A 9 -61.47 41.74 -68.36
CA SER A 9 -61.30 40.93 -67.13
C SER A 9 -60.59 39.54 -67.32
N GLU A 10 -60.71 38.94 -68.50
CA GLU A 10 -60.11 37.70 -68.79
C GLU A 10 -58.58 37.83 -69.02
N ARG A 11 -58.12 38.90 -69.66
CA ARG A 11 -56.67 39.13 -69.89
C ARG A 11 -55.93 39.45 -68.58
N THR A 12 -56.55 40.10 -67.62
CA THR A 12 -55.96 40.34 -66.28
C THR A 12 -55.91 39.08 -65.46
N ARG A 13 -56.90 38.16 -65.55
CA ARG A 13 -56.87 36.87 -64.86
C ARG A 13 -55.82 35.95 -65.45
N LEU A 14 -55.64 35.93 -66.77
CA LEU A 14 -54.60 35.13 -67.44
C LEU A 14 -53.22 35.66 -67.09
N LEU A 15 -52.99 36.96 -66.98
CA LEU A 15 -51.72 37.54 -66.56
C LEU A 15 -51.40 37.29 -65.09
N THR A 16 -52.38 37.29 -64.21
CA THR A 16 -52.19 36.97 -62.81
C THR A 16 -51.87 35.45 -62.57
N ILE A 17 -52.52 34.58 -63.35
CA ILE A 17 -52.17 33.11 -63.30
C ILE A 17 -50.77 32.83 -63.86
N LEU A 18 -50.37 33.47 -64.94
CA LEU A 18 -49.04 33.37 -65.49
C LEU A 18 -47.96 33.94 -64.52
N ALA A 19 -48.23 35.01 -63.85
CA ALA A 19 -47.33 35.57 -62.85
C ALA A 19 -47.23 34.66 -61.59
N ALA A 20 -48.34 34.07 -61.14
CA ALA A 20 -48.32 33.10 -60.05
C ALA A 20 -47.55 31.80 -60.38
N VAL A 21 -47.72 31.26 -61.62
CA VAL A 21 -46.97 30.12 -62.13
C VAL A 21 -45.45 30.45 -62.25
N ALA A 22 -45.09 31.63 -62.75
CA ALA A 22 -43.71 32.09 -62.82
C ALA A 22 -43.07 32.22 -61.44
N ILE A 23 -43.77 32.76 -60.46
CA ILE A 23 -43.34 32.85 -59.06
C ILE A 23 -43.17 31.45 -58.46
N ALA A 24 -44.14 30.54 -58.67
CA ALA A 24 -44.06 29.15 -58.23
C ALA A 24 -42.89 28.41 -58.82
N VAL A 25 -42.61 28.58 -60.12
CA VAL A 25 -41.43 27.99 -60.83
C VAL A 25 -40.13 28.59 -60.30
N LEU A 26 -40.07 29.92 -60.02
CA LEU A 26 -38.91 30.57 -59.42
C LEU A 26 -38.67 30.09 -57.99
N LEU A 27 -39.72 29.97 -57.18
CA LEU A 27 -39.61 29.41 -55.82
C LEU A 27 -39.20 27.93 -55.83
N PHE A 28 -39.75 27.14 -56.77
CA PHE A 28 -39.38 25.73 -56.93
C PHE A 28 -37.96 25.56 -57.44
N SER A 29 -37.51 26.37 -58.39
CA SER A 29 -36.13 26.38 -58.86
C SER A 29 -35.14 26.86 -57.77
N GLY A 30 -35.53 27.86 -57.00
CA GLY A 30 -34.79 28.32 -55.82
C GLY A 30 -34.68 27.24 -54.73
N TRP A 31 -35.79 26.53 -54.50
CA TRP A 31 -35.83 25.39 -53.55
C TRP A 31 -34.98 24.21 -54.00
N ILE A 32 -34.97 23.85 -55.27
CA ILE A 32 -34.06 22.84 -55.88
C ILE A 32 -32.60 23.27 -55.79
N LYS A 33 -32.29 24.55 -56.05
CA LYS A 33 -30.92 25.08 -56.00
C LYS A 33 -30.40 25.16 -54.55
N MET A 34 -31.27 25.40 -53.57
CA MET A 34 -30.94 25.39 -52.17
C MET A 34 -30.71 23.96 -51.61
N ARG A 35 -31.29 22.94 -52.26
CA ARG A 35 -31.12 21.54 -51.95
C ARG A 35 -29.81 20.91 -52.48
N ASN A 36 -29.17 21.49 -53.46
CA ASN A 36 -27.97 21.01 -54.13
C ASN A 36 -26.72 21.85 -53.84
N THR A 37 -26.58 22.36 -52.64
CA THR A 37 -25.34 22.98 -52.21
C THR A 37 -24.30 21.87 -51.95
N VAL A 38 -23.33 21.76 -52.83
CA VAL A 38 -22.19 20.86 -52.65
C VAL A 38 -21.41 21.32 -51.44
N VAL A 39 -21.35 20.48 -50.40
CA VAL A 39 -20.66 20.80 -49.14
C VAL A 39 -19.21 20.38 -49.24
N ALA A 40 -18.30 21.30 -48.95
CA ALA A 40 -16.87 20.97 -48.84
C ALA A 40 -16.62 20.15 -47.55
N VAL A 41 -16.04 18.96 -47.69
CA VAL A 41 -15.76 18.07 -46.56
C VAL A 41 -14.28 17.69 -46.52
N ARG A 42 -13.75 17.53 -45.32
CA ARG A 42 -12.48 16.84 -45.11
C ARG A 42 -12.73 15.34 -45.15
N ALA A 43 -11.85 14.58 -45.77
CA ALA A 43 -11.95 13.14 -45.86
C ALA A 43 -10.60 12.48 -45.60
N GLU A 44 -10.63 11.23 -45.16
CA GLU A 44 -9.47 10.37 -45.07
C GLU A 44 -9.78 8.98 -45.66
N MET A 45 -8.74 8.24 -46.00
CA MET A 45 -8.87 6.83 -46.40
C MET A 45 -8.75 5.93 -45.17
N VAL A 46 -9.61 4.95 -45.06
CA VAL A 46 -9.48 3.86 -44.09
C VAL A 46 -8.19 3.10 -44.40
N ALA A 47 -7.29 3.08 -43.44
CA ALA A 47 -5.98 2.44 -43.58
C ALA A 47 -5.68 1.50 -42.44
N ARG A 48 -4.86 0.49 -42.71
CA ARG A 48 -4.34 -0.38 -41.67
C ARG A 48 -3.19 0.29 -40.94
N GLN A 49 -3.30 0.37 -39.63
CA GLN A 49 -2.28 0.98 -38.78
C GLN A 49 -2.24 0.27 -37.43
N ASN A 50 -1.09 0.42 -36.77
CA ASN A 50 -0.99 -0.01 -35.36
C ASN A 50 -1.73 0.99 -34.47
N ILE A 51 -2.62 0.50 -33.64
CA ILE A 51 -3.36 1.31 -32.69
C ILE A 51 -3.14 0.78 -31.28
N ALA A 52 -2.95 1.69 -30.34
CA ALA A 52 -2.85 1.36 -28.93
C ALA A 52 -3.82 2.22 -28.12
N SER A 53 -4.51 1.58 -27.20
CA SER A 53 -5.34 2.23 -26.20
C SER A 53 -4.49 2.46 -24.97
N VAL A 54 -4.27 3.73 -24.62
CA VAL A 54 -3.36 4.13 -23.55
C VAL A 54 -4.14 4.84 -22.46
N ILE A 55 -3.90 4.47 -21.21
CA ILE A 55 -4.37 5.16 -20.04
C ILE A 55 -3.22 6.04 -19.54
N SER A 56 -3.41 7.36 -19.52
CA SER A 56 -2.39 8.31 -19.09
C SER A 56 -2.74 8.85 -17.72
N THR A 57 -1.78 8.82 -16.81
CA THR A 57 -1.92 9.37 -15.45
C THR A 57 -0.57 9.83 -14.93
N ASN A 58 -0.57 10.45 -13.76
CA ASN A 58 0.64 10.83 -13.05
C ASN A 58 0.94 9.81 -11.95
N GLY A 59 2.21 9.56 -11.71
CA GLY A 59 2.66 8.69 -10.64
C GLY A 59 3.83 9.28 -9.87
N LYS A 60 4.10 8.70 -8.70
CA LYS A 60 5.26 9.00 -7.87
C LYS A 60 6.21 7.81 -7.88
N VAL A 61 7.48 8.10 -8.09
CA VAL A 61 8.55 7.10 -8.07
C VAL A 61 8.96 6.83 -6.63
N GLU A 62 9.00 5.56 -6.26
CA GLU A 62 9.42 5.10 -4.93
C GLU A 62 10.36 3.89 -5.09
N PRO A 63 11.36 3.72 -4.21
CA PRO A 63 12.15 2.49 -4.23
C PRO A 63 11.31 1.30 -3.75
N VAL A 64 11.57 0.11 -4.29
CA VAL A 64 10.90 -1.13 -3.85
C VAL A 64 11.32 -1.49 -2.43
N ASN A 65 12.61 -1.42 -2.15
CA ASN A 65 13.17 -1.63 -0.82
C ASN A 65 13.60 -0.28 -0.26
N ASN A 66 12.89 0.19 0.76
CA ASN A 66 13.17 1.44 1.46
C ASN A 66 13.34 1.18 2.94
N PHE A 67 14.36 1.76 3.54
CA PHE A 67 14.59 1.78 4.98
C PHE A 67 14.64 3.22 5.46
N GLU A 68 13.77 3.55 6.38
CA GLU A 68 13.68 4.85 7.03
C GLU A 68 14.04 4.68 8.50
N ALA A 69 15.17 5.25 8.91
CA ALA A 69 15.58 5.23 10.31
C ALA A 69 15.07 6.49 11.00
N HIS A 70 14.35 6.29 12.07
CA HIS A 70 13.86 7.37 12.94
C HIS A 70 14.55 7.29 14.30
N ALA A 71 14.67 8.44 14.97
CA ALA A 71 15.23 8.50 16.32
C ALA A 71 14.32 7.75 17.31
N PRO A 72 14.84 6.76 18.08
CA PRO A 72 14.02 5.97 19.01
C PRO A 72 13.58 6.79 20.23
N ALA A 73 14.34 7.83 20.58
CA ALA A 73 14.09 8.75 21.67
C ALA A 73 14.75 10.10 21.38
N PRO A 74 14.40 11.18 22.10
CA PRO A 74 15.11 12.44 21.99
C PRO A 74 16.60 12.26 22.32
N ALA A 75 17.49 12.70 21.41
CA ALA A 75 18.92 12.53 21.58
C ALA A 75 19.72 13.56 20.74
N THR A 76 21.00 13.71 21.01
CA THR A 76 21.93 14.46 20.15
C THR A 76 22.61 13.50 19.18
N VAL A 77 22.74 13.89 17.91
CA VAL A 77 23.50 13.13 16.91
C VAL A 77 25.00 13.27 17.22
N LYS A 78 25.61 12.18 17.67
CA LYS A 78 27.02 12.15 18.04
C LYS A 78 27.95 12.14 16.83
N ARG A 79 27.65 11.29 15.85
CA ARG A 79 28.41 11.14 14.60
C ARG A 79 27.49 10.70 13.46
N VAL A 80 27.84 11.15 12.26
CA VAL A 80 27.28 10.69 10.99
C VAL A 80 28.43 10.10 10.18
N PHE A 81 28.28 8.86 9.70
CA PHE A 81 29.34 8.09 9.04
C PHE A 81 29.19 8.03 7.53
N VAL A 82 28.10 8.58 7.01
CA VAL A 82 27.71 8.52 5.59
C VAL A 82 27.25 9.89 5.10
N LYS A 83 27.20 10.05 3.78
CA LYS A 83 26.64 11.22 3.10
C LYS A 83 25.54 10.78 2.14
N GLU A 84 24.70 11.73 1.72
CA GLU A 84 23.78 11.49 0.62
C GLU A 84 24.52 11.10 -0.65
N GLY A 85 24.06 10.06 -1.31
CA GLY A 85 24.70 9.44 -2.47
C GLY A 85 25.63 8.28 -2.15
N ASP A 86 26.05 8.08 -0.90
CA ASP A 86 26.94 6.98 -0.52
C ASP A 86 26.26 5.62 -0.67
N HIS A 87 27.02 4.65 -1.19
CA HIS A 87 26.60 3.26 -1.23
C HIS A 87 27.03 2.54 0.07
N VAL A 88 26.07 1.90 0.74
CA VAL A 88 26.28 1.26 2.05
C VAL A 88 26.02 -0.25 1.95
N LYS A 89 26.70 -1.01 2.82
CA LYS A 89 26.52 -2.47 2.95
C LYS A 89 25.55 -2.79 4.09
N ALA A 90 24.94 -3.97 4.04
CA ALA A 90 24.16 -4.49 5.16
C ALA A 90 25.02 -4.52 6.45
N GLY A 91 24.45 -4.06 7.57
CA GLY A 91 25.11 -3.95 8.86
C GLY A 91 26.04 -2.74 9.02
N GLN A 92 26.24 -1.92 8.00
CA GLN A 92 27.09 -0.72 8.10
C GLN A 92 26.45 0.31 9.02
N LEU A 93 27.26 0.89 9.95
CA LEU A 93 26.83 1.98 10.84
C LEU A 93 26.68 3.28 10.02
N LEU A 94 25.50 3.89 10.13
CA LEU A 94 25.11 5.09 9.39
C LEU A 94 25.15 6.34 10.27
N VAL A 95 24.44 6.30 11.40
CA VAL A 95 24.30 7.40 12.34
C VAL A 95 24.46 6.86 13.75
N GLN A 96 25.18 7.57 14.58
CA GLN A 96 25.31 7.29 16.01
C GLN A 96 24.70 8.44 16.80
N LEU A 97 23.73 8.12 17.62
CA LEU A 97 23.17 9.04 18.62
C LEU A 97 24.01 9.04 19.89
N ASP A 98 23.89 10.04 20.73
CA ASP A 98 24.48 10.04 22.07
C ASP A 98 23.73 9.00 22.92
N ASP A 99 24.42 7.96 23.30
CA ASP A 99 23.92 6.80 24.02
C ASP A 99 24.21 6.83 25.54
N ALA A 100 24.77 7.91 26.06
CA ALA A 100 25.19 7.99 27.45
C ALA A 100 24.03 7.72 28.43
N GLN A 101 22.88 8.35 28.20
CA GLN A 101 21.68 8.14 29.00
C GLN A 101 21.13 6.72 28.84
N ALA A 102 20.98 6.23 27.60
CA ALA A 102 20.47 4.89 27.31
C ALA A 102 21.37 3.80 27.96
N ARG A 103 22.67 4.01 27.93
CA ARG A 103 23.64 3.10 28.61
C ARG A 103 23.49 3.11 30.13
N ALA A 104 23.29 4.29 30.73
CA ALA A 104 23.04 4.39 32.17
C ALA A 104 21.73 3.71 32.57
N ASP A 105 20.67 3.89 31.79
CA ASP A 105 19.37 3.26 32.02
C ASP A 105 19.43 1.74 31.86
N ALA A 106 20.14 1.23 30.85
CA ALA A 106 20.38 -0.19 30.68
C ALA A 106 21.18 -0.80 31.84
N ALA A 107 22.21 -0.10 32.34
CA ALA A 107 22.99 -0.53 33.50
C ALA A 107 22.14 -0.57 34.79
N LYS A 108 21.29 0.45 35.00
CA LYS A 108 20.34 0.50 36.13
C LYS A 108 19.33 -0.66 36.05
N ALA A 109 18.73 -0.87 34.89
CA ALA A 109 17.77 -1.95 34.68
C ALA A 109 18.40 -3.34 34.87
N LEU A 110 19.66 -3.52 34.43
CA LEU A 110 20.41 -4.76 34.68
C LEU A 110 20.64 -5.01 36.18
N ALA A 111 21.00 -3.95 36.93
CA ALA A 111 21.17 -4.09 38.38
C ALA A 111 19.84 -4.49 39.06
N GLN A 112 18.72 -3.91 38.64
CA GLN A 112 17.38 -4.27 39.15
C GLN A 112 17.00 -5.72 38.77
N LEU A 113 17.28 -6.15 37.56
CA LEU A 113 17.06 -7.54 37.15
C LEU A 113 17.85 -8.52 38.01
N ARG A 114 19.14 -8.26 38.23
CA ARG A 114 19.99 -9.11 39.08
C ARG A 114 19.50 -9.20 40.52
N ALA A 115 19.04 -8.09 41.07
CA ALA A 115 18.44 -8.10 42.43
C ALA A 115 17.16 -8.96 42.46
N ALA A 116 16.22 -8.74 41.52
CA ALA A 116 14.98 -9.50 41.45
C ALA A 116 15.22 -11.01 41.16
N GLU A 117 16.21 -11.37 40.36
CA GLU A 117 16.61 -12.76 40.12
C GLU A 117 17.23 -13.42 41.38
N ALA A 118 18.00 -12.66 42.19
CA ALA A 118 18.53 -13.15 43.44
C ALA A 118 17.41 -13.39 44.46
N ASP A 119 16.43 -12.47 44.55
CA ASP A 119 15.25 -12.64 45.41
C ASP A 119 14.42 -13.86 45.01
N MET A 120 14.19 -14.04 43.68
CA MET A 120 13.50 -15.21 43.13
C MET A 120 14.25 -16.51 43.48
N GLN A 121 15.57 -16.51 43.35
CA GLN A 121 16.39 -17.66 43.70
C GLN A 121 16.33 -17.99 45.20
N ALA A 122 16.39 -16.98 46.05
CA ALA A 122 16.22 -17.15 47.51
C ALA A 122 14.86 -17.77 47.85
N VAL A 123 13.78 -17.28 47.25
CA VAL A 123 12.43 -17.83 47.47
C VAL A 123 12.34 -19.27 46.95
N LYS A 124 12.89 -19.60 45.76
CA LYS A 124 12.88 -20.97 45.20
C LYS A 124 13.69 -21.97 46.04
N SER A 125 14.77 -21.53 46.66
CA SER A 125 15.61 -22.38 47.53
C SER A 125 15.10 -22.49 48.99
N GLY A 126 13.97 -21.89 49.31
CA GLY A 126 13.39 -21.93 50.67
C GLY A 126 14.01 -20.92 51.62
N GLY A 127 14.78 -19.98 51.16
CA GLY A 127 15.48 -18.93 51.90
C GLY A 127 16.87 -18.65 51.35
N THR A 128 17.58 -17.73 52.01
CA THR A 128 18.99 -17.51 51.73
C THR A 128 19.81 -18.77 52.10
N ASN A 129 20.99 -18.92 51.53
CA ASN A 129 21.87 -20.08 51.84
C ASN A 129 22.11 -20.21 53.36
N GLU A 130 22.28 -19.14 54.08
CA GLU A 130 22.47 -19.12 55.54
C GLU A 130 21.24 -19.65 56.27
N GLU A 131 20.05 -19.12 55.90
CA GLU A 131 18.78 -19.54 56.49
C GLU A 131 18.48 -21.03 56.24
N VAL A 132 18.72 -21.51 55.03
CA VAL A 132 18.55 -22.94 54.65
C VAL A 132 19.50 -23.83 55.43
N LEU A 133 20.77 -23.45 55.59
CA LEU A 133 21.76 -24.20 56.37
C LEU A 133 21.39 -24.25 57.86
N THR A 134 20.99 -23.10 58.44
CA THR A 134 20.55 -23.02 59.84
C THR A 134 19.32 -23.90 60.07
N THR A 135 18.27 -23.75 59.21
CA THR A 135 17.07 -24.59 59.38
C THR A 135 17.32 -26.08 59.20
N LYS A 136 18.29 -26.50 58.32
CA LYS A 136 18.71 -27.88 58.19
C LYS A 136 19.42 -28.39 59.43
N ALA A 137 20.29 -27.58 60.04
CA ALA A 137 20.96 -27.93 61.29
C ALA A 137 19.95 -28.10 62.44
N ASP A 138 18.98 -27.16 62.57
CA ASP A 138 17.90 -27.25 63.55
C ASP A 138 17.02 -28.48 63.32
N LEU A 139 16.67 -28.81 62.06
CA LEU A 139 15.91 -30.00 61.72
C LEU A 139 16.66 -31.27 62.14
N SER A 140 17.95 -31.35 61.87
CA SER A 140 18.79 -32.50 62.24
C SER A 140 18.81 -32.69 63.78
N LYS A 141 18.90 -31.61 64.54
CA LYS A 141 18.79 -31.65 66.01
C LYS A 141 17.41 -32.13 66.47
N ALA A 142 16.32 -31.58 65.94
CA ALA A 142 14.97 -31.98 66.31
C ALA A 142 14.68 -33.46 65.93
N GLN A 143 15.20 -33.94 64.83
CA GLN A 143 15.13 -35.37 64.45
C GLN A 143 15.87 -36.28 65.42
N ALA A 144 17.07 -35.88 65.89
CA ALA A 144 17.78 -36.62 66.95
C ALA A 144 16.99 -36.63 68.25
N GLU A 145 16.41 -35.53 68.68
CA GLU A 145 15.54 -35.43 69.89
C GLU A 145 14.28 -36.32 69.76
N ARG A 146 13.66 -36.37 68.56
CA ARG A 146 12.53 -37.26 68.27
C ARG A 146 12.93 -38.72 68.39
N ASP A 147 14.07 -39.09 67.80
CA ASP A 147 14.57 -40.45 67.81
C ASP A 147 14.94 -40.89 69.24
N ASP A 148 15.47 -39.99 70.07
CA ASP A 148 15.72 -40.25 71.50
C ASP A 148 14.42 -40.43 72.30
N ALA A 149 13.40 -39.55 72.05
CA ALA A 149 12.11 -39.70 72.66
C ALA A 149 11.37 -40.98 72.31
N GLN A 150 11.53 -41.42 71.00
CA GLN A 150 11.00 -42.68 70.51
C GLN A 150 11.65 -43.88 71.24
N ARG A 151 12.98 -43.92 71.32
CA ARG A 151 13.71 -44.97 72.07
C ARG A 151 13.34 -45.01 73.52
N ASN A 152 13.14 -43.85 74.20
CA ASN A 152 12.69 -43.75 75.56
C ASN A 152 11.29 -44.34 75.76
N LEU A 153 10.34 -43.98 74.88
CA LEU A 153 8.99 -44.53 74.90
C LEU A 153 8.98 -46.05 74.76
N GLU A 154 9.74 -46.62 73.85
CA GLU A 154 9.88 -48.08 73.62
C GLU A 154 10.44 -48.76 74.86
N ALA A 155 11.47 -48.19 75.53
CA ALA A 155 12.05 -48.67 76.77
C ALA A 155 11.05 -48.66 77.91
N VAL A 156 10.32 -47.56 78.17
CA VAL A 156 9.30 -47.42 79.23
C VAL A 156 8.12 -48.34 78.98
N GLN A 157 7.66 -48.55 77.75
CA GLN A 157 6.62 -49.52 77.42
C GLN A 157 7.05 -50.97 77.68
N HIS A 158 8.29 -51.32 77.41
CA HIS A 158 8.82 -52.62 77.76
C HIS A 158 8.89 -52.85 79.28
N LEU A 159 9.34 -51.84 80.02
CA LEU A 159 9.35 -51.89 81.46
C LEU A 159 7.93 -52.01 82.03
N GLN A 160 6.94 -51.34 81.45
CA GLN A 160 5.53 -51.45 81.88
C GLN A 160 5.02 -52.89 81.67
N GLN A 161 5.33 -53.53 80.55
CA GLN A 161 4.98 -54.97 80.31
C GLN A 161 5.60 -55.90 81.33
N GLN A 162 6.73 -55.52 81.90
CA GLN A 162 7.37 -56.25 82.97
C GLN A 162 6.89 -55.86 84.38
N GLY A 163 5.90 -54.93 84.51
CA GLY A 163 5.39 -54.44 85.76
C GLY A 163 6.31 -53.46 86.51
N ALA A 164 7.37 -52.95 85.82
CA ALA A 164 8.39 -52.05 86.40
C ALA A 164 8.22 -50.58 86.10
N ALA A 165 7.18 -50.19 85.31
CA ALA A 165 6.82 -48.81 85.02
C ALA A 165 5.30 -48.58 85.15
N SER A 166 4.88 -47.34 85.55
CA SER A 166 3.48 -46.95 85.71
C SER A 166 2.88 -46.51 84.34
N PRO A 167 1.52 -46.60 84.20
CA PRO A 167 0.85 -46.02 83.00
C PRO A 167 1.13 -44.53 82.82
N ALA A 168 1.28 -43.74 83.93
CA ALA A 168 1.59 -42.29 83.83
C ALA A 168 2.98 -42.01 83.25
N GLU A 169 3.97 -42.90 83.52
CA GLU A 169 5.31 -42.74 82.86
C GLU A 169 5.28 -43.03 81.36
N VAL A 170 4.48 -43.99 80.91
CA VAL A 170 4.26 -44.23 79.49
C VAL A 170 3.56 -43.05 78.83
N ASP A 171 2.54 -42.50 79.43
CA ASP A 171 1.82 -41.31 78.90
C ASP A 171 2.74 -40.08 78.85
N ALA A 172 3.63 -39.89 79.89
CA ALA A 172 4.62 -38.84 79.87
C ALA A 172 5.64 -38.99 78.74
N ALA A 173 6.16 -40.24 78.50
CA ALA A 173 7.07 -40.54 77.42
C ALA A 173 6.42 -40.35 76.03
N LYS A 174 5.15 -40.76 75.88
CA LYS A 174 4.34 -40.55 74.65
C LYS A 174 4.12 -39.06 74.39
N SER A 175 3.80 -38.25 75.43
CA SER A 175 3.65 -36.79 75.25
C SER A 175 4.96 -36.12 74.83
N ARG A 176 6.11 -36.58 75.31
CA ARG A 176 7.42 -36.11 74.96
C ARG A 176 7.73 -36.39 73.50
N LEU A 177 7.43 -37.63 73.02
CA LEU A 177 7.60 -38.02 71.58
C LEU A 177 6.68 -37.14 70.69
N GLN A 178 5.41 -36.97 71.09
CA GLN A 178 4.48 -36.12 70.25
C GLN A 178 5.00 -34.70 70.14
N LYS A 179 5.58 -34.13 71.20
CA LYS A 179 6.18 -32.81 71.12
C LYS A 179 7.38 -32.77 70.20
N ALA A 180 8.32 -33.72 70.36
CA ALA A 180 9.52 -33.77 69.51
C ALA A 180 9.18 -34.01 68.01
N ASP A 181 8.15 -34.81 67.75
CA ASP A 181 7.66 -35.07 66.38
C ASP A 181 7.05 -33.79 65.78
N ALA A 182 6.24 -33.07 66.55
CA ALA A 182 5.67 -31.78 66.10
C ALA A 182 6.75 -30.73 65.81
N ASP A 183 7.80 -30.64 66.61
CA ASP A 183 8.93 -29.74 66.41
C ASP A 183 9.72 -30.12 65.12
N ALA A 184 10.00 -31.39 64.88
CA ALA A 184 10.66 -31.86 63.66
C ALA A 184 9.80 -31.61 62.41
N GLN A 185 8.47 -31.86 62.46
CA GLN A 185 7.54 -31.58 61.36
C GLN A 185 7.45 -30.10 61.07
N LEU A 186 7.43 -29.21 62.06
CA LEU A 186 7.43 -27.76 61.90
C LEU A 186 8.68 -27.32 61.11
N LEU A 187 9.87 -27.78 61.48
CA LEU A 187 11.12 -27.44 60.83
C LEU A 187 11.20 -28.03 59.41
N GLN A 188 10.71 -29.24 59.22
CA GLN A 188 10.58 -29.85 57.86
C GLN A 188 9.65 -29.01 56.97
N SER A 189 8.49 -28.56 57.49
CA SER A 189 7.55 -27.71 56.75
C SER A 189 8.14 -26.34 56.40
N LYS A 190 8.97 -25.77 57.31
CA LYS A 190 9.73 -24.54 57.02
C LYS A 190 10.70 -24.68 55.88
N LEU A 191 11.32 -25.84 55.66
CA LEU A 191 12.22 -26.08 54.52
C LEU A 191 11.49 -26.29 53.21
N THR A 192 10.33 -26.93 53.19
CA THR A 192 9.60 -27.32 51.99
C THR A 192 8.50 -26.34 51.58
N GLY A 193 7.95 -25.58 52.54
CA GLY A 193 6.78 -24.74 52.34
C GLY A 193 6.90 -23.34 53.00
N ARG A 194 8.12 -22.82 53.14
CA ARG A 194 8.39 -21.53 53.78
C ARG A 194 7.64 -20.37 53.15
N TYR A 195 7.56 -20.38 51.82
CA TYR A 195 6.89 -19.33 51.05
C TYR A 195 5.56 -19.81 50.52
N SER A 196 4.53 -18.98 50.67
CA SER A 196 3.22 -19.24 50.10
C SER A 196 3.22 -19.14 48.56
N SER A 197 2.34 -19.88 47.91
CA SER A 197 2.21 -19.81 46.44
C SER A 197 2.02 -18.38 45.89
N PRO A 198 1.19 -17.50 46.56
CA PRO A 198 1.07 -16.11 46.14
C PRO A 198 2.38 -15.31 46.25
N GLU A 199 3.19 -15.60 47.26
CA GLU A 199 4.47 -14.93 47.47
C GLU A 199 5.51 -15.33 46.40
N VAL A 200 5.58 -16.62 46.08
CA VAL A 200 6.40 -17.12 44.97
C VAL A 200 5.99 -16.44 43.66
N GLN A 201 4.70 -16.37 43.36
CA GLN A 201 4.17 -15.70 42.17
C GLN A 201 4.51 -14.20 42.14
N ARG A 202 4.41 -13.52 43.28
CA ARG A 202 4.76 -12.09 43.39
C ARG A 202 6.23 -11.84 43.06
N VAL A 203 7.14 -12.63 43.62
CA VAL A 203 8.58 -12.50 43.35
C VAL A 203 8.92 -12.87 41.94
N GLN A 204 8.27 -13.89 41.37
CA GLN A 204 8.43 -14.27 39.97
C GLN A 204 7.97 -13.15 39.03
N ALA A 205 6.81 -12.56 39.27
CA ALA A 205 6.29 -11.42 38.52
C ALA A 205 7.24 -10.21 38.55
N ASN A 206 7.84 -9.93 39.73
CA ASN A 206 8.84 -8.85 39.84
C ASN A 206 10.09 -9.14 39.01
N ALA A 207 10.58 -10.39 38.95
CA ALA A 207 11.73 -10.76 38.14
C ALA A 207 11.40 -10.67 36.64
N GLU A 208 10.20 -11.07 36.23
CA GLU A 208 9.72 -10.94 34.84
C GLU A 208 9.58 -9.46 34.44
N GLN A 209 9.04 -8.61 35.33
CA GLN A 209 8.96 -7.17 35.10
C GLN A 209 10.35 -6.54 34.94
N ALA A 210 11.29 -6.88 35.83
CA ALA A 210 12.67 -6.37 35.75
C ALA A 210 13.38 -6.83 34.48
N ARG A 211 13.12 -8.08 34.04
CA ARG A 211 13.65 -8.61 32.76
C ARG A 211 13.10 -7.87 31.56
N ALA A 212 11.80 -7.60 31.52
CA ALA A 212 11.17 -6.80 30.47
C ALA A 212 11.72 -5.37 30.44
N ALA A 213 11.90 -4.74 31.60
CA ALA A 213 12.48 -3.41 31.70
C ALA A 213 13.93 -3.36 31.20
N TYR A 214 14.75 -4.37 31.52
CA TYR A 214 16.11 -4.47 31.00
C TYR A 214 16.14 -4.68 29.49
N ALA A 215 15.29 -5.55 28.95
CA ALA A 215 15.19 -5.78 27.51
C ALA A 215 14.83 -4.48 26.77
N ALA A 216 13.85 -3.74 27.26
CA ALA A 216 13.46 -2.46 26.65
C ALA A 216 14.60 -1.42 26.68
N ALA A 217 15.31 -1.32 27.80
CA ALA A 217 16.47 -0.40 27.91
C ALA A 217 17.63 -0.84 26.99
N GLN A 218 17.84 -2.13 26.82
CA GLN A 218 18.86 -2.68 25.93
C GLN A 218 18.52 -2.43 24.45
N ASP A 219 17.25 -2.56 24.06
CA ASP A 219 16.78 -2.25 22.72
C ASP A 219 16.93 -0.76 22.40
N LEU A 220 16.62 0.11 23.35
CA LEU A 220 16.84 1.56 23.18
C LEU A 220 18.34 1.88 22.96
N LEU A 221 19.24 1.28 23.75
CA LEU A 221 20.67 1.42 23.60
C LEU A 221 21.17 0.92 22.24
N LYS A 222 20.69 -0.26 21.81
CA LYS A 222 21.02 -0.82 20.49
C LYS A 222 20.57 0.09 19.36
N ASN A 223 19.34 0.59 19.45
CA ASN A 223 18.73 1.45 18.44
C ASN A 223 19.30 2.88 18.43
N SER A 224 20.18 3.25 19.38
CA SER A 224 20.96 4.48 19.32
C SER A 224 22.09 4.45 18.27
N ASN A 225 22.44 3.26 17.76
CA ASN A 225 23.37 3.06 16.67
C ASN A 225 22.60 2.55 15.44
N ILE A 226 22.37 3.45 14.48
CA ILE A 226 21.57 3.16 13.30
C ILE A 226 22.43 2.45 12.26
N HIS A 227 22.06 1.23 11.92
CA HIS A 227 22.73 0.40 10.90
C HIS A 227 21.83 0.18 9.68
N ALA A 228 22.43 0.03 8.50
CA ALA A 228 21.72 -0.34 7.29
C ALA A 228 21.26 -1.81 7.36
N PRO A 229 19.96 -2.12 7.18
CA PRO A 229 19.48 -3.50 7.21
C PRO A 229 19.84 -4.30 5.94
N PHE A 230 20.07 -3.61 4.83
CA PHE A 230 20.47 -4.16 3.53
C PHE A 230 21.46 -3.24 2.83
N ALA A 231 22.08 -3.73 1.76
CA ALA A 231 22.96 -2.93 0.90
C ALA A 231 22.13 -2.01 0.01
N GLY A 232 22.47 -0.72 -0.03
CA GLY A 232 21.71 0.28 -0.79
C GLY A 232 22.44 1.60 -0.90
N THR A 233 21.72 2.63 -1.31
CA THR A 233 22.24 4.00 -1.42
C THR A 233 21.50 4.91 -0.42
N VAL A 234 22.25 5.72 0.29
CA VAL A 234 21.71 6.79 1.15
C VAL A 234 21.16 7.88 0.24
N TYR A 235 19.83 8.06 0.21
CA TYR A 235 19.23 9.07 -0.67
C TYR A 235 18.68 10.29 0.08
N GLN A 236 18.56 10.19 1.41
CA GLN A 236 18.18 11.32 2.26
C GLN A 236 18.87 11.23 3.63
N LEU A 237 19.45 12.35 4.09
CA LEU A 237 20.16 12.46 5.36
C LEU A 237 19.95 13.88 5.94
N PRO A 238 18.79 14.14 6.58
CA PRO A 238 18.44 15.49 7.05
C PRO A 238 19.24 15.94 8.30
N VAL A 239 19.96 15.02 8.95
CA VAL A 239 20.65 15.29 10.21
C VAL A 239 22.16 15.51 10.03
N LYS A 240 22.74 16.25 10.98
CA LYS A 240 24.20 16.51 11.05
C LYS A 240 24.74 16.18 12.44
N ALA A 241 26.00 15.89 12.55
CA ALA A 241 26.68 15.76 13.86
C ALA A 241 26.47 17.01 14.71
N GLY A 242 26.06 16.84 15.96
CA GLY A 242 25.68 17.91 16.89
C GLY A 242 24.21 18.34 16.83
N SER A 243 23.41 17.89 15.87
CA SER A 243 21.95 18.17 15.83
C SER A 243 21.25 17.49 17.00
N TYR A 244 20.30 18.17 17.61
CA TYR A 244 19.34 17.55 18.54
C TYR A 244 18.13 17.08 17.75
N VAL A 245 17.71 15.84 17.98
CA VAL A 245 16.57 15.20 17.29
C VAL A 245 15.52 14.75 18.30
N GLN A 246 14.26 14.84 17.90
CA GLN A 246 13.13 14.36 18.69
C GLN A 246 12.87 12.88 18.42
N GLY A 247 12.20 12.19 19.37
CA GLY A 247 11.72 10.83 19.12
C GLY A 247 10.78 10.78 17.91
N GLY A 248 11.03 9.84 16.97
CA GLY A 248 10.27 9.72 15.72
C GLY A 248 10.80 10.60 14.57
N GLU A 249 11.79 11.47 14.79
CA GLU A 249 12.39 12.30 13.74
C GLU A 249 13.24 11.45 12.78
N LEU A 250 13.12 11.73 11.47
CA LEU A 250 13.85 11.01 10.42
C LEU A 250 15.36 11.32 10.52
N LEU A 251 16.17 10.27 10.56
CA LEU A 251 17.63 10.37 10.62
C LEU A 251 18.29 10.10 9.27
N VAL A 252 17.91 9.03 8.59
CA VAL A 252 18.50 8.61 7.32
C VAL A 252 17.55 7.71 6.57
N GLN A 253 17.57 7.83 5.23
CA GLN A 253 16.84 6.91 4.34
C GLN A 253 17.85 6.21 3.43
N VAL A 254 17.72 4.88 3.36
CA VAL A 254 18.54 4.01 2.50
C VAL A 254 17.64 3.18 1.63
N ALA A 255 17.92 3.11 0.34
CA ALA A 255 17.13 2.37 -0.60
C ALA A 255 17.98 1.64 -1.66
N ASP A 256 17.40 0.58 -2.23
CA ASP A 256 17.86 0.01 -3.48
C ASP A 256 17.30 0.86 -4.64
N LEU A 257 18.17 1.69 -5.25
CA LEU A 257 17.78 2.58 -6.34
C LEU A 257 17.82 1.91 -7.73
N GLU A 258 18.25 0.67 -7.82
CA GLU A 258 18.27 -0.07 -9.10
C GLU A 258 16.89 -0.64 -9.45
N ARG A 259 16.10 -0.95 -8.42
CA ARG A 259 14.71 -1.43 -8.56
C ARG A 259 13.76 -0.42 -7.95
N MET A 260 13.00 0.23 -8.82
CA MET A 260 12.06 1.26 -8.44
C MET A 260 10.63 0.79 -8.75
N GLN A 261 9.68 1.40 -8.10
CA GLN A 261 8.26 1.26 -8.43
C GLN A 261 7.65 2.65 -8.65
N VAL A 262 6.68 2.71 -9.53
CA VAL A 262 5.83 3.89 -9.69
C VAL A 262 4.45 3.57 -9.14
N ARG A 263 4.04 4.36 -8.18
CA ARG A 263 2.68 4.35 -7.66
C ARG A 263 1.89 5.43 -8.39
N ALA A 264 0.84 5.02 -9.10
CA ALA A 264 0.01 5.89 -9.88
C ALA A 264 -1.48 5.71 -9.55
N PHE A 265 -2.27 6.76 -9.76
CA PHE A 265 -3.70 6.77 -9.47
C PHE A 265 -4.48 6.85 -10.78
N VAL A 266 -5.24 5.81 -11.10
CA VAL A 266 -6.05 5.72 -12.31
C VAL A 266 -7.50 6.00 -11.97
N ASP A 267 -8.17 6.81 -12.78
CA ASP A 267 -9.59 7.15 -12.61
C ASP A 267 -10.50 5.93 -12.73
N GLU A 268 -11.55 5.91 -11.92
CA GLU A 268 -12.52 4.80 -11.83
C GLU A 268 -13.02 4.29 -13.20
N PRO A 269 -13.40 5.14 -14.18
CA PRO A 269 -13.87 4.67 -15.49
C PRO A 269 -12.83 3.88 -16.30
N GLU A 270 -11.55 4.05 -16.01
CA GLU A 270 -10.45 3.38 -16.72
C GLU A 270 -9.98 2.09 -16.04
N ILE A 271 -10.36 1.86 -14.77
CA ILE A 271 -9.89 0.72 -13.97
C ILE A 271 -10.25 -0.62 -14.62
N GLY A 272 -11.47 -0.71 -15.21
CA GLY A 272 -11.91 -1.94 -15.89
C GLY A 272 -11.05 -2.37 -17.09
N ARG A 273 -10.16 -1.49 -17.57
CA ARG A 273 -9.22 -1.76 -18.69
C ARG A 273 -7.85 -2.18 -18.23
N LEU A 274 -7.57 -2.14 -16.91
CA LEU A 274 -6.31 -2.52 -16.33
C LEU A 274 -6.22 -4.03 -16.15
N ALA A 275 -5.07 -4.59 -16.49
CA ALA A 275 -4.72 -5.98 -16.24
C ALA A 275 -3.27 -6.07 -15.78
N LYS A 276 -2.97 -7.09 -14.97
CA LYS A 276 -1.60 -7.37 -14.56
C LYS A 276 -0.74 -7.64 -15.80
N ASP A 277 0.54 -7.30 -15.71
CA ASP A 277 1.56 -7.50 -16.76
C ASP A 277 1.37 -6.64 -18.02
N GLN A 278 0.48 -5.63 -17.99
CA GLN A 278 0.44 -4.62 -19.02
C GLN A 278 1.73 -3.81 -19.04
N LYS A 279 2.20 -3.48 -20.25
CA LYS A 279 3.36 -2.60 -20.44
C LYS A 279 3.02 -1.18 -20.04
N VAL A 280 3.96 -0.55 -19.34
CA VAL A 280 3.86 0.83 -18.87
C VAL A 280 5.08 1.61 -19.33
N GLU A 281 4.86 2.74 -19.97
CA GLU A 281 5.88 3.72 -20.29
C GLU A 281 5.86 4.84 -19.28
N ILE A 282 7.02 5.17 -18.74
CA ILE A 282 7.20 6.21 -17.74
C ILE A 282 8.12 7.28 -18.32
N ARG A 283 7.69 8.54 -18.22
CA ARG A 283 8.45 9.70 -18.67
C ARG A 283 8.61 10.69 -17.55
N TRP A 284 9.80 11.21 -17.38
CA TRP A 284 10.11 12.25 -16.42
C TRP A 284 10.52 13.51 -17.17
N ASP A 285 9.83 14.60 -16.92
CA ASP A 285 10.01 15.85 -17.67
C ASP A 285 11.41 16.49 -17.48
N ALA A 286 12.08 16.17 -16.37
CA ALA A 286 13.44 16.62 -16.11
C ALA A 286 14.48 15.96 -17.04
N ILE A 287 14.16 14.83 -17.67
CA ILE A 287 15.02 14.13 -18.65
C ILE A 287 14.22 13.90 -19.93
N PRO A 288 14.06 14.93 -20.78
CA PRO A 288 13.27 14.84 -22.00
C PRO A 288 13.81 13.77 -22.97
N GLY A 289 12.92 13.07 -23.66
CA GLY A 289 13.27 12.05 -24.65
C GLY A 289 13.62 10.68 -24.05
N ARG A 290 13.75 10.55 -22.75
CA ARG A 290 13.95 9.25 -22.10
C ARG A 290 12.62 8.62 -21.69
N VAL A 291 12.49 7.32 -21.96
CA VAL A 291 11.37 6.49 -21.54
C VAL A 291 11.92 5.34 -20.71
N TRP A 292 11.36 5.14 -19.53
CA TRP A 292 11.56 3.93 -18.75
C TRP A 292 10.39 3.00 -19.02
N GLU A 293 10.68 1.76 -19.29
CA GLU A 293 9.68 0.73 -19.48
C GLU A 293 9.49 -0.06 -18.18
N GLY A 294 8.26 -0.38 -17.87
CA GLY A 294 7.89 -1.17 -16.71
C GLY A 294 6.70 -2.08 -16.98
N MET A 295 6.36 -2.88 -16.00
CA MET A 295 5.18 -3.75 -16.05
C MET A 295 4.26 -3.46 -14.87
N LEU A 296 2.95 -3.44 -15.15
CA LEU A 296 1.93 -3.26 -14.12
C LEU A 296 1.88 -4.50 -13.22
N THR A 297 2.34 -4.37 -11.99
CA THR A 297 2.41 -5.49 -11.04
C THR A 297 1.18 -5.57 -10.15
N ARG A 298 0.54 -4.43 -9.86
CA ARG A 298 -0.66 -4.34 -9.03
C ARG A 298 -1.74 -3.51 -9.71
N VAL A 299 -2.91 -4.14 -9.85
CA VAL A 299 -4.17 -3.52 -10.31
C VAL A 299 -4.99 -3.14 -9.08
N PRO A 300 -5.76 -2.03 -9.11
CA PRO A 300 -6.59 -1.62 -7.99
C PRO A 300 -7.60 -2.69 -7.59
N SER A 301 -7.68 -2.99 -6.30
CA SER A 301 -8.74 -3.82 -5.70
C SER A 301 -9.77 -2.99 -4.93
N VAL A 302 -9.44 -1.73 -4.67
CA VAL A 302 -10.27 -0.76 -3.95
C VAL A 302 -10.10 0.60 -4.62
N VAL A 303 -11.14 1.39 -4.65
CA VAL A 303 -11.11 2.78 -5.06
C VAL A 303 -11.13 3.70 -3.85
N THR A 304 -10.44 4.81 -3.96
CA THR A 304 -10.38 5.86 -2.92
C THR A 304 -10.68 7.21 -3.54
N THR A 305 -11.22 8.13 -2.74
CA THR A 305 -11.44 9.50 -3.19
C THR A 305 -10.22 10.35 -2.86
N VAL A 306 -9.62 10.93 -3.89
CA VAL A 306 -8.50 11.89 -3.77
C VAL A 306 -8.95 13.23 -4.32
N GLY A 307 -9.19 14.19 -3.43
CA GLY A 307 -9.84 15.47 -3.80
C GLY A 307 -11.26 15.23 -4.31
N THR A 308 -11.52 15.54 -5.57
CA THR A 308 -12.84 15.38 -6.24
C THR A 308 -12.90 14.14 -7.16
N ARG A 309 -11.84 13.33 -7.22
CA ARG A 309 -11.72 12.19 -8.15
C ARG A 309 -11.79 10.87 -7.38
N THR A 310 -12.54 9.90 -7.91
CA THR A 310 -12.49 8.51 -7.45
C THR A 310 -11.44 7.78 -8.27
N VAL A 311 -10.43 7.24 -7.59
CA VAL A 311 -9.26 6.65 -8.23
C VAL A 311 -8.88 5.30 -7.61
N GLY A 312 -8.26 4.46 -8.41
CA GLY A 312 -7.62 3.23 -7.96
C GLY A 312 -6.10 3.34 -8.02
N GLU A 313 -5.43 2.84 -6.97
CA GLU A 313 -3.97 2.83 -6.91
C GLU A 313 -3.40 1.66 -7.71
N THR A 314 -2.44 1.96 -8.58
CA THR A 314 -1.65 0.99 -9.36
C THR A 314 -0.19 1.05 -8.98
N THR A 315 0.51 -0.07 -9.13
CA THR A 315 1.96 -0.14 -8.95
C THR A 315 2.62 -0.74 -10.18
N THR A 316 3.61 -0.05 -10.70
CA THR A 316 4.44 -0.49 -11.83
C THR A 316 5.87 -0.69 -11.35
N LEU A 317 6.47 -1.84 -11.63
CA LEU A 317 7.87 -2.10 -11.36
C LEU A 317 8.73 -1.62 -12.52
N ILE A 318 9.88 -1.00 -12.21
CA ILE A 318 10.81 -0.43 -13.18
C ILE A 318 12.24 -0.80 -12.79
N ASP A 319 13.05 -1.14 -13.79
CA ASP A 319 14.49 -1.25 -13.65
C ASP A 319 15.15 0.12 -13.90
N ASN A 320 16.01 0.54 -12.98
CA ASN A 320 16.71 1.82 -12.97
C ASN A 320 18.23 1.61 -12.80
N PHE A 321 18.82 0.74 -13.63
CA PHE A 321 20.24 0.35 -13.52
C PHE A 321 21.21 1.51 -13.62
N ASP A 322 20.87 2.57 -14.32
CA ASP A 322 21.69 3.78 -14.42
C ASP A 322 21.44 4.81 -13.30
N ARG A 323 20.51 4.51 -12.39
CA ARG A 323 20.14 5.32 -11.21
C ARG A 323 19.78 6.77 -11.53
N LYS A 324 19.35 7.05 -12.78
CA LYS A 324 18.95 8.39 -13.21
C LYS A 324 17.55 8.78 -12.79
N LEU A 325 16.68 7.80 -12.59
CA LEU A 325 15.35 8.04 -12.06
C LEU A 325 15.46 8.15 -10.53
N LEU A 326 15.20 9.34 -10.01
CA LEU A 326 15.35 9.62 -8.60
C LEU A 326 14.09 9.20 -7.81
N PRO A 327 14.23 8.81 -6.54
CA PRO A 327 13.07 8.59 -5.67
C PRO A 327 12.32 9.90 -5.41
N ASN A 328 11.04 9.75 -5.09
CA ASN A 328 10.11 10.84 -4.76
C ASN A 328 9.77 11.82 -5.89
N VAL A 329 10.24 11.61 -7.13
CA VAL A 329 9.86 12.46 -8.26
C VAL A 329 8.48 12.07 -8.82
N ASN A 330 7.79 13.08 -9.37
CA ASN A 330 6.56 12.86 -10.11
C ASN A 330 6.88 12.58 -11.59
N VAL A 331 6.18 11.63 -12.16
CA VAL A 331 6.38 11.14 -13.53
C VAL A 331 5.06 10.97 -14.25
N ASN A 332 5.10 11.08 -15.58
CA ASN A 332 3.98 10.77 -16.45
C ASN A 332 3.97 9.26 -16.74
N VAL A 333 2.86 8.62 -16.48
CA VAL A 333 2.66 7.17 -16.62
C VAL A 333 1.68 6.90 -17.74
N SER A 334 2.08 6.10 -18.71
CA SER A 334 1.27 5.68 -19.86
C SER A 334 1.11 4.15 -19.84
N ILE A 335 -0.04 3.66 -19.43
CA ILE A 335 -0.35 2.23 -19.36
C ILE A 335 -0.95 1.80 -20.69
N ILE A 336 -0.34 0.84 -21.36
CA ILE A 336 -0.83 0.29 -22.64
C ILE A 336 -1.90 -0.75 -22.33
N ALA A 337 -3.17 -0.31 -22.32
CA ALA A 337 -4.31 -1.15 -21.97
C ALA A 337 -4.59 -2.22 -23.01
N ALA A 338 -4.46 -1.87 -24.31
CA ALA A 338 -4.60 -2.79 -25.41
C ALA A 338 -3.78 -2.30 -26.61
N ARG A 339 -3.28 -3.20 -27.43
CA ARG A 339 -2.58 -2.89 -28.68
C ARG A 339 -3.01 -3.87 -29.78
N HIS A 340 -3.46 -3.33 -30.89
CA HIS A 340 -3.74 -4.12 -32.10
C HIS A 340 -2.80 -3.67 -33.21
N MET A 341 -2.20 -4.67 -33.86
CA MET A 341 -1.32 -4.45 -34.99
C MET A 341 -2.14 -4.60 -36.27
N ASP A 342 -1.83 -3.81 -37.29
CA ASP A 342 -2.47 -3.91 -38.61
C ASP A 342 -4.02 -3.84 -38.58
N ALA A 343 -4.56 -3.00 -37.70
CA ALA A 343 -6.00 -2.81 -37.55
C ALA A 343 -6.53 -1.75 -38.54
N LEU A 344 -7.73 -1.94 -39.08
CA LEU A 344 -8.40 -0.90 -39.88
C LEU A 344 -8.76 0.26 -38.93
N THR A 345 -8.27 1.44 -39.23
CA THR A 345 -8.45 2.61 -38.38
C THR A 345 -8.95 3.81 -39.15
N VAL A 346 -9.74 4.61 -38.47
CA VAL A 346 -10.17 5.94 -38.92
C VAL A 346 -9.89 6.98 -37.84
N SER A 347 -9.83 8.23 -38.23
CA SER A 347 -9.77 9.36 -37.28
C SER A 347 -10.98 9.33 -36.38
N ARG A 348 -10.79 9.70 -35.10
CA ARG A 348 -11.87 9.76 -34.14
C ARG A 348 -13.00 10.71 -34.58
N GLU A 349 -12.65 11.76 -35.34
CA GLU A 349 -13.61 12.71 -35.92
C GLU A 349 -14.57 12.08 -36.93
N ALA A 350 -14.17 10.98 -37.60
CA ALA A 350 -14.99 10.31 -38.61
C ALA A 350 -16.08 9.43 -38.00
N VAL A 351 -16.01 9.11 -36.69
CA VAL A 351 -16.99 8.23 -36.02
C VAL A 351 -18.05 9.06 -35.31
N HIS A 352 -19.28 8.85 -35.71
CA HIS A 352 -20.45 9.53 -35.15
C HIS A 352 -21.33 8.55 -34.36
N ASP A 353 -21.84 8.99 -33.21
CA ASP A 353 -22.81 8.23 -32.42
C ASP A 353 -24.21 8.79 -32.69
N ILE A 354 -25.07 7.96 -33.22
CA ILE A 354 -26.47 8.32 -33.51
C ILE A 354 -27.35 7.25 -32.87
N GLU A 355 -28.12 7.66 -31.85
CA GLU A 355 -29.03 6.78 -31.11
C GLU A 355 -28.35 5.53 -30.50
N GLY A 356 -27.10 5.67 -30.03
CA GLY A 356 -26.32 4.58 -29.42
C GLY A 356 -25.71 3.61 -30.43
N LYS A 357 -25.80 3.91 -31.75
CA LYS A 357 -25.14 3.17 -32.82
C LYS A 357 -24.05 4.02 -33.44
N ARG A 358 -22.92 3.39 -33.78
CA ARG A 358 -21.78 4.09 -34.39
C ARG A 358 -21.84 4.02 -35.89
N TYR A 359 -21.60 5.15 -36.54
CA TYR A 359 -21.61 5.33 -37.97
C TYR A 359 -20.35 6.06 -38.43
N VAL A 360 -19.90 5.76 -39.62
CA VAL A 360 -19.00 6.59 -40.40
C VAL A 360 -19.74 7.05 -41.68
N TYR A 361 -19.36 8.17 -42.21
CA TYR A 361 -19.93 8.68 -43.48
C TYR A 361 -19.01 8.31 -44.62
N GLU A 362 -19.34 7.26 -45.39
CA GLU A 362 -18.63 6.89 -46.60
C GLU A 362 -18.89 7.93 -47.70
N ILE A 363 -17.87 8.27 -48.45
CA ILE A 363 -17.97 9.13 -49.64
C ILE A 363 -17.92 8.22 -50.89
N ALA A 364 -19.07 7.99 -51.51
CA ALA A 364 -19.21 7.23 -52.72
C ALA A 364 -19.89 8.09 -53.81
N ASN A 365 -19.31 8.19 -54.98
CA ASN A 365 -19.85 8.98 -56.11
C ASN A 365 -20.20 10.45 -55.73
N ASN A 366 -19.31 11.09 -54.98
CA ASN A 366 -19.47 12.47 -54.44
C ASN A 366 -20.71 12.65 -53.54
N LYS A 367 -21.22 11.56 -52.95
CA LYS A 367 -22.33 11.60 -51.97
C LYS A 367 -21.91 10.94 -50.69
N VAL A 368 -22.45 11.48 -49.59
CA VAL A 368 -22.25 10.94 -48.24
C VAL A 368 -23.28 9.84 -48.00
N GLN A 369 -22.81 8.68 -47.55
CA GLN A 369 -23.67 7.55 -47.13
C GLN A 369 -23.33 7.14 -45.71
N PRO A 370 -24.30 7.11 -44.79
CA PRO A 370 -24.07 6.63 -43.42
C PRO A 370 -23.86 5.12 -43.43
N GLN A 371 -22.69 4.68 -43.03
CA GLN A 371 -22.33 3.28 -42.86
C GLN A 371 -22.23 2.93 -41.41
N GLN A 372 -23.09 2.00 -40.94
CA GLN A 372 -23.01 1.51 -39.57
C GLN A 372 -21.73 0.69 -39.37
N VAL A 373 -21.02 0.95 -38.28
CA VAL A 373 -19.75 0.31 -37.97
C VAL A 373 -19.72 -0.27 -36.57
N GLN A 374 -18.89 -1.30 -36.39
CA GLN A 374 -18.50 -1.76 -35.07
C GLN A 374 -17.07 -1.27 -34.80
N THR A 375 -16.86 -0.74 -33.60
CA THR A 375 -15.55 -0.20 -33.23
C THR A 375 -14.87 -1.11 -32.21
N GLY A 376 -13.55 -1.24 -32.33
CA GLY A 376 -12.69 -1.90 -31.36
C GLY A 376 -12.06 -0.91 -30.38
N ILE A 377 -10.73 -1.01 -30.21
CA ILE A 377 -10.00 -0.11 -29.31
C ILE A 377 -9.91 1.30 -29.90
N SER A 378 -9.78 2.28 -29.03
CA SER A 378 -9.62 3.68 -29.43
C SER A 378 -8.38 4.30 -28.78
N SER A 379 -7.69 5.13 -29.54
CA SER A 379 -6.64 6.03 -29.04
C SER A 379 -7.18 7.45 -28.89
N LEU A 380 -6.32 8.39 -28.56
CA LEU A 380 -6.67 9.81 -28.50
C LEU A 380 -7.16 10.34 -29.85
N THR A 381 -6.56 9.92 -30.96
CA THR A 381 -6.80 10.47 -32.31
C THR A 381 -7.50 9.51 -33.25
N ARG A 382 -7.43 8.20 -33.05
CA ARG A 382 -7.93 7.17 -33.94
C ARG A 382 -8.83 6.15 -33.26
N VAL A 383 -9.70 5.53 -34.03
CA VAL A 383 -10.61 4.45 -33.61
C VAL A 383 -10.41 3.27 -34.55
N GLU A 384 -10.28 2.08 -33.97
CA GLU A 384 -10.32 0.83 -34.73
C GLU A 384 -11.75 0.51 -35.17
N ILE A 385 -11.90 0.11 -36.44
CA ILE A 385 -13.16 -0.39 -36.96
C ILE A 385 -13.04 -1.90 -37.18
N THR A 386 -13.81 -2.67 -36.46
CA THR A 386 -13.79 -4.15 -36.54
C THR A 386 -14.71 -4.70 -37.65
N SER A 387 -15.73 -3.94 -38.02
CA SER A 387 -16.63 -4.29 -39.11
C SER A 387 -17.36 -3.07 -39.67
N GLY A 388 -17.76 -3.13 -40.97
CA GLY A 388 -18.54 -2.08 -41.60
C GLY A 388 -17.76 -1.18 -42.56
N VAL A 389 -16.40 -1.31 -42.63
CA VAL A 389 -15.57 -0.59 -43.60
C VAL A 389 -14.56 -1.53 -44.24
N SER A 390 -14.06 -1.13 -45.41
CA SER A 390 -12.97 -1.80 -46.14
C SER A 390 -11.75 -0.90 -46.24
N GLU A 391 -10.57 -1.48 -46.35
CA GLU A 391 -9.34 -0.75 -46.61
C GLU A 391 -9.43 0.06 -47.88
N GLY A 392 -8.98 1.30 -47.87
CA GLY A 392 -9.07 2.23 -49.02
C GLY A 392 -10.43 2.94 -49.15
N MET A 393 -11.46 2.58 -48.33
CA MET A 393 -12.72 3.31 -48.31
C MET A 393 -12.50 4.76 -47.86
N GLN A 394 -13.13 5.73 -48.54
CA GLN A 394 -13.03 7.12 -48.22
C GLN A 394 -14.14 7.54 -47.26
N VAL A 395 -13.78 8.07 -46.07
CA VAL A 395 -14.71 8.50 -45.03
C VAL A 395 -14.58 10.00 -44.77
N ALA A 396 -15.71 10.66 -44.54
CA ALA A 396 -15.75 12.06 -44.20
C ALA A 396 -15.40 12.29 -42.73
N LEU A 397 -14.53 13.27 -42.48
CA LEU A 397 -14.18 13.72 -41.14
C LEU A 397 -15.17 14.78 -40.59
N GLY A 398 -15.73 15.58 -41.51
CA GLY A 398 -16.68 16.64 -41.18
C GLY A 398 -16.76 17.69 -42.30
N ALA A 399 -17.81 18.44 -42.29
CA ALA A 399 -18.03 19.58 -43.21
C ALA A 399 -17.17 20.80 -42.79
N MET A 400 -16.57 21.47 -43.76
CA MET A 400 -15.76 22.69 -43.50
C MET A 400 -16.55 23.83 -42.88
N ASN A 401 -17.87 23.86 -43.10
CA ASN A 401 -18.79 24.85 -42.54
C ASN A 401 -19.46 24.42 -41.25
N SER A 402 -18.97 23.34 -40.60
CA SER A 402 -19.51 22.75 -39.38
C SER A 402 -20.98 22.29 -39.48
N GLN A 403 -21.52 22.14 -40.68
CA GLN A 403 -22.86 21.65 -40.92
C GLN A 403 -22.93 20.11 -40.64
N PRO A 404 -23.96 19.61 -39.98
CA PRO A 404 -24.15 18.17 -39.79
C PRO A 404 -24.25 17.43 -41.14
N LEU A 405 -23.53 16.36 -41.26
CA LEU A 405 -23.59 15.50 -42.45
C LEU A 405 -24.84 14.60 -42.39
N HIS A 406 -25.54 14.49 -43.53
CA HIS A 406 -26.71 13.61 -43.67
C HIS A 406 -26.56 12.72 -44.89
N GLY A 407 -27.16 11.56 -44.86
CA GLY A 407 -27.16 10.63 -46.02
C GLY A 407 -27.72 11.29 -47.29
N GLY A 408 -27.03 11.08 -48.41
CA GLY A 408 -27.40 11.61 -49.72
C GLY A 408 -26.93 13.03 -50.03
N MET A 409 -26.24 13.72 -49.11
CA MET A 409 -25.63 15.04 -49.39
C MET A 409 -24.55 14.95 -50.46
N GLU A 410 -24.57 15.86 -51.43
CA GLU A 410 -23.49 16.03 -52.39
C GLU A 410 -22.32 16.75 -51.71
N VAL A 411 -21.14 16.14 -51.83
CA VAL A 411 -19.93 16.64 -51.17
C VAL A 411 -18.78 16.79 -52.15
N LYS A 412 -17.92 17.71 -51.87
CA LYS A 412 -16.63 17.88 -52.58
C LYS A 412 -15.53 17.68 -51.52
N VAL A 413 -14.69 16.68 -51.75
CA VAL A 413 -13.52 16.46 -50.91
C VAL A 413 -12.53 17.59 -51.19
N VAL A 414 -12.07 18.20 -50.11
CA VAL A 414 -11.00 19.22 -50.14
C VAL A 414 -9.79 18.61 -49.46
N GLU A 415 -8.73 18.40 -50.21
CA GLU A 415 -7.43 18.03 -49.65
C GLU A 415 -6.87 19.20 -48.81
N ARG A 416 -6.17 18.86 -47.75
CA ARG A 416 -5.58 19.84 -46.80
C ARG A 416 -4.28 20.40 -47.36
#